data_5950edfa7cff72787d4c4e780e9cc451
#
_entry.id   5950edfa7cff72787d4c4e780e9cc451
#
_cell.length_a   1.000
_cell.length_b   1.000
_cell.length_c   1.000
_cell.angle_alpha   90.00
_cell.angle_beta   90.00
_cell.angle_gamma   90.00
#
_symmetry.space_group_name_H-M   'P 1'
#
loop_
_entity.id
_entity.type
_entity.pdbx_description
1 polymer ?
#
loop_
_entity_poly.entity_id
_entity_poly.type
_entity_poly.pdbx_seq_one_letter_code
_entity_poly.pdbx_strand_id
1 'polypeptide(L)'
;MVMRFRTRDISFFAVVAALVGLGSVLASAPKSSAIPAFSRKYQTSCTTCHNNYPELNDFGEAFKKNGFKFPKDDETFVKEPPVLLGSKAQKEAFPSAVYPGEIPGFLPIAFRYEGNFTLNRKQPPGFIAQSGFTPRTDLFAPNTFTIISAGSFGQNLSFWIDDDISVDAGNANGTLGDGWLKYSDLGHGIGLPKNALNVRFGQFELDLPFTQAKSIYLSPYDIYSQTSVGPTGTTTNNPFIFGSPQRGIEFGGTPNNGNFDWAVAVINGNNAGDAVRSSKDVYVRLSQRFNLERDPESRNAIQAAGPTGPRDHTSIRFGFYYYHGKNEQNQNGTTFPGILTTVEEPFYRVGGDLRFKYRHLELFGLAMYGHDDSHLFTPGPPATIAAAPAVKFSGGFAGANYWFYPWLIGTFHYDAVNSHADFLNGAPASEHQTRNRFSPGFQILARANIKIVGEYQHTFGQPYTDPVTGNTLFFRPNTFQAGIDYVF
;
A
#
# COMPACT_ATOMS: atom_id res chain seq x y z
N MET A 1 -21.54 -36.99 33.64
CA MET A 1 -20.58 -35.89 33.57
C MET A 1 -21.02 -34.94 32.45
N VAL A 2 -21.81 -33.89 32.79
CA VAL A 2 -22.36 -32.96 31.79
C VAL A 2 -21.33 -31.84 31.60
N MET A 3 -20.67 -31.83 30.43
CA MET A 3 -19.77 -30.75 30.05
C MET A 3 -20.59 -29.44 29.88
N ARG A 4 -20.51 -28.52 30.82
CA ARG A 4 -21.02 -27.16 30.65
C ARG A 4 -20.04 -26.37 29.76
N PHE A 5 -20.33 -26.31 28.47
CA PHE A 5 -19.65 -25.35 27.58
C PHE A 5 -19.99 -23.92 28.05
N ARG A 6 -18.97 -23.10 28.28
CA ARG A 6 -19.16 -21.67 28.54
C ARG A 6 -19.65 -21.01 27.25
N THR A 7 -20.56 -20.04 27.36
CA THR A 7 -21.10 -19.28 26.20
C THR A 7 -20.01 -18.69 25.30
N ARG A 8 -18.82 -18.49 25.82
CA ARG A 8 -17.63 -18.00 25.15
C ARG A 8 -17.04 -19.02 24.15
N ASP A 9 -17.13 -20.30 24.46
CA ASP A 9 -16.64 -21.39 23.60
C ASP A 9 -17.60 -21.62 22.44
N ILE A 10 -18.89 -21.46 22.69
CA ILE A 10 -19.96 -21.60 21.69
C ILE A 10 -19.82 -20.51 20.60
N SER A 11 -19.51 -19.27 21.01
CA SER A 11 -19.31 -18.17 20.04
C SER A 11 -18.09 -18.37 19.14
N PHE A 12 -17.01 -18.89 19.69
CA PHE A 12 -15.81 -19.21 18.91
C PHE A 12 -16.08 -20.33 17.88
N PHE A 13 -16.68 -21.41 18.33
CA PHE A 13 -17.04 -22.52 17.44
C PHE A 13 -18.07 -22.13 16.37
N ALA A 14 -19.00 -21.24 16.69
CA ALA A 14 -19.97 -20.73 15.72
C ALA A 14 -19.30 -19.88 14.63
N VAL A 15 -18.35 -19.03 14.98
CA VAL A 15 -17.57 -18.23 14.01
C VAL A 15 -16.70 -19.13 13.14
N VAL A 16 -15.99 -20.09 13.73
CA VAL A 16 -15.18 -21.05 12.97
C VAL A 16 -16.06 -21.90 12.04
N ALA A 17 -17.20 -22.39 12.52
CA ALA A 17 -18.15 -23.15 11.71
C ALA A 17 -18.73 -22.30 10.56
N ALA A 18 -19.03 -21.02 10.82
CA ALA A 18 -19.52 -20.10 9.79
C ALA A 18 -18.44 -19.83 8.72
N LEU A 19 -17.18 -19.64 9.13
CA LEU A 19 -16.06 -19.46 8.20
C LEU A 19 -15.77 -20.72 7.37
N VAL A 20 -15.81 -21.90 7.99
CA VAL A 20 -15.65 -23.19 7.30
C VAL A 20 -16.85 -23.45 6.38
N GLY A 21 -18.07 -23.14 6.81
CA GLY A 21 -19.27 -23.26 6.00
C GLY A 21 -19.24 -22.33 4.78
N LEU A 22 -18.86 -21.08 4.98
CA LEU A 22 -18.67 -20.10 3.91
C LEU A 22 -17.56 -20.52 2.95
N GLY A 23 -16.42 -21.00 3.46
CA GLY A 23 -15.32 -21.55 2.67
C GLY A 23 -15.75 -22.76 1.82
N SER A 24 -16.59 -23.64 2.37
CA SER A 24 -17.12 -24.81 1.65
C SER A 24 -18.08 -24.42 0.53
N VAL A 25 -18.94 -23.42 0.76
CA VAL A 25 -19.86 -22.88 -0.26
C VAL A 25 -19.08 -22.21 -1.39
N LEU A 26 -18.06 -21.40 -1.05
CA LEU A 26 -17.20 -20.75 -2.04
C LEU A 26 -16.34 -21.75 -2.83
N ALA A 27 -15.93 -22.86 -2.19
CA ALA A 27 -15.17 -23.92 -2.84
C ALA A 27 -16.00 -24.73 -3.85
N SER A 28 -17.31 -24.87 -3.60
CA SER A 28 -18.25 -25.60 -4.47
C SER A 28 -18.96 -24.71 -5.50
N ALA A 29 -18.76 -23.39 -5.45
CA ALA A 29 -19.34 -22.46 -6.43
C ALA A 29 -18.90 -22.81 -7.86
N PRO A 30 -19.82 -22.80 -8.84
CA PRO A 30 -19.47 -23.01 -10.25
C PRO A 30 -18.43 -21.97 -10.68
N LYS A 31 -17.60 -22.31 -11.68
CA LYS A 31 -16.57 -21.39 -12.20
C LYS A 31 -17.23 -20.07 -12.58
N SER A 32 -17.07 -19.07 -11.73
CA SER A 32 -17.52 -17.71 -12.03
C SER A 32 -16.70 -17.16 -13.16
N SER A 33 -17.35 -16.64 -14.19
CA SER A 33 -16.69 -15.96 -15.30
C SER A 33 -16.24 -14.53 -14.97
N ALA A 34 -16.43 -14.11 -13.72
CA ALA A 34 -15.98 -12.80 -13.25
C ALA A 34 -14.47 -12.82 -13.00
N ILE A 35 -13.70 -12.45 -14.01
CA ILE A 35 -12.24 -12.46 -13.98
C ILE A 35 -11.75 -11.01 -14.06
N PRO A 36 -10.77 -10.59 -13.20
CA PRO A 36 -10.16 -9.25 -13.28
C PRO A 36 -9.67 -8.90 -14.69
N ALA A 37 -9.63 -7.61 -14.99
CA ALA A 37 -9.40 -7.08 -16.34
C ALA A 37 -8.23 -7.74 -17.09
N PHE A 38 -7.08 -7.89 -16.43
CA PHE A 38 -5.89 -8.48 -17.08
C PHE A 38 -5.99 -10.01 -17.23
N SER A 39 -6.67 -10.69 -16.33
CA SER A 39 -6.95 -12.13 -16.49
C SER A 39 -7.87 -12.38 -17.69
N ARG A 40 -8.80 -11.48 -18.00
CA ARG A 40 -9.61 -11.53 -19.23
C ARG A 40 -8.73 -11.27 -20.47
N LYS A 41 -7.94 -10.18 -20.46
CA LYS A 41 -7.08 -9.81 -21.59
C LYS A 41 -6.20 -10.98 -22.06
N TYR A 42 -5.64 -11.74 -21.13
CA TYR A 42 -4.68 -12.82 -21.41
C TYR A 42 -5.23 -14.23 -21.17
N GLN A 43 -6.47 -14.36 -20.68
CA GLN A 43 -7.09 -15.63 -20.26
C GLN A 43 -6.19 -16.42 -19.30
N THR A 44 -5.66 -15.75 -18.28
CA THR A 44 -4.72 -16.30 -17.31
C THR A 44 -5.22 -16.16 -15.87
N SER A 45 -4.64 -16.92 -14.96
CA SER A 45 -4.95 -16.87 -13.53
C SER A 45 -4.33 -15.65 -12.84
N CYS A 46 -4.93 -15.17 -11.74
CA CYS A 46 -4.34 -14.15 -10.87
C CYS A 46 -2.94 -14.54 -10.37
N THR A 47 -2.68 -15.83 -10.16
CA THR A 47 -1.39 -16.35 -9.71
C THR A 47 -0.26 -16.22 -10.74
N THR A 48 -0.59 -15.87 -11.99
CA THR A 48 0.42 -15.52 -12.99
C THR A 48 1.17 -14.25 -12.60
N CYS A 49 0.46 -13.26 -12.04
CA CYS A 49 1.03 -11.96 -11.66
C CYS A 49 1.18 -11.76 -10.15
N HIS A 50 0.51 -12.56 -9.33
CA HIS A 50 0.49 -12.41 -7.88
C HIS A 50 1.03 -13.64 -7.15
N ASN A 51 1.80 -13.43 -6.11
CA ASN A 51 2.11 -14.48 -5.12
C ASN A 51 0.83 -14.87 -4.39
N ASN A 52 0.16 -13.88 -3.89
CA ASN A 52 -1.18 -13.84 -3.34
C ASN A 52 -1.69 -12.40 -3.47
N TYR A 53 -2.83 -12.20 -4.09
CA TYR A 53 -3.38 -10.86 -4.31
C TYR A 53 -3.48 -10.08 -2.98
N PRO A 54 -3.11 -8.79 -2.91
CA PRO A 54 -2.64 -7.91 -4.00
C PRO A 54 -1.13 -7.97 -4.25
N GLU A 55 -0.34 -8.70 -3.48
CA GLU A 55 1.11 -8.76 -3.64
C GLU A 55 1.52 -9.31 -5.01
N LEU A 56 2.28 -8.52 -5.77
CA LEU A 56 2.80 -8.93 -7.06
C LEU A 56 4.01 -9.86 -6.90
N ASN A 57 4.09 -10.86 -7.76
CA ASN A 57 5.32 -11.61 -8.00
C ASN A 57 6.26 -10.86 -8.96
N ASP A 58 7.44 -11.40 -9.22
CA ASP A 58 8.42 -10.74 -10.08
C ASP A 58 7.91 -10.50 -11.51
N PHE A 59 7.07 -11.41 -12.03
CA PHE A 59 6.42 -11.22 -13.32
C PHE A 59 5.38 -10.10 -13.27
N GLY A 60 4.54 -10.07 -12.24
CA GLY A 60 3.53 -9.03 -12.03
C GLY A 60 4.15 -7.64 -11.87
N GLU A 61 5.28 -7.53 -11.16
CA GLU A 61 6.05 -6.30 -11.04
C GLU A 61 6.56 -5.83 -12.42
N ALA A 62 7.16 -6.74 -13.19
CA ALA A 62 7.63 -6.43 -14.54
C ALA A 62 6.48 -6.05 -15.46
N PHE A 63 5.35 -6.74 -15.39
CA PHE A 63 4.13 -6.46 -16.14
C PHE A 63 3.59 -5.04 -15.87
N LYS A 64 3.44 -4.67 -14.58
CA LYS A 64 2.99 -3.33 -14.15
C LYS A 64 3.96 -2.24 -14.63
N LYS A 65 5.26 -2.47 -14.47
CA LYS A 65 6.29 -1.52 -14.88
C LYS A 65 6.41 -1.39 -16.40
N ASN A 66 6.09 -2.45 -17.14
CA ASN A 66 6.06 -2.48 -18.61
C ASN A 66 4.73 -1.94 -19.22
N GLY A 67 3.95 -1.20 -18.46
CA GLY A 67 2.69 -0.61 -18.95
C GLY A 67 1.59 -1.63 -19.21
N PHE A 68 1.46 -2.64 -18.34
CA PHE A 68 0.47 -3.72 -18.39
C PHE A 68 0.55 -4.58 -19.66
N LYS A 69 1.78 -4.91 -20.00
CA LYS A 69 2.11 -5.80 -21.12
C LYS A 69 3.08 -6.88 -20.66
N PHE A 70 2.99 -8.04 -21.27
CA PHE A 70 3.97 -9.09 -21.06
C PHE A 70 5.34 -8.60 -21.50
N PRO A 71 6.42 -8.91 -20.77
CA PRO A 71 7.76 -8.42 -21.09
C PRO A 71 8.26 -8.83 -22.47
N LYS A 72 7.82 -10.01 -22.96
CA LYS A 72 8.11 -10.53 -24.29
C LYS A 72 6.83 -10.96 -24.99
N ASP A 73 6.79 -10.78 -26.31
CA ASP A 73 5.80 -11.33 -27.22
C ASP A 73 4.34 -11.08 -26.77
N ASP A 74 4.07 -9.90 -26.15
CA ASP A 74 2.76 -9.54 -25.60
C ASP A 74 1.62 -9.81 -26.57
N GLU A 75 1.81 -9.45 -27.85
CA GLU A 75 0.80 -9.60 -28.90
C GLU A 75 0.35 -11.05 -29.10
N THR A 76 1.26 -12.02 -28.86
CA THR A 76 0.96 -13.46 -28.99
C THR A 76 0.05 -13.94 -27.89
N PHE A 77 0.12 -13.32 -26.72
CA PHE A 77 -0.64 -13.73 -25.54
C PHE A 77 -1.97 -12.99 -25.38
N VAL A 78 -2.15 -11.85 -26.05
CA VAL A 78 -3.40 -11.08 -26.01
C VAL A 78 -4.53 -11.89 -26.66
N LYS A 79 -5.61 -12.12 -25.91
CA LYS A 79 -6.81 -12.82 -26.39
C LYS A 79 -7.96 -11.88 -26.74
N GLU A 80 -7.94 -10.69 -26.20
CA GLU A 80 -8.89 -9.63 -26.49
C GLU A 80 -8.12 -8.41 -27.01
N PRO A 81 -7.91 -8.32 -28.35
CA PRO A 81 -7.13 -7.24 -28.97
C PRO A 81 -7.83 -5.89 -28.81
N PRO A 82 -7.08 -4.78 -28.86
CA PRO A 82 -7.64 -3.44 -28.85
C PRO A 82 -8.65 -3.21 -29.96
N VAL A 83 -9.65 -2.38 -29.68
CA VAL A 83 -10.64 -1.93 -30.67
C VAL A 83 -10.22 -0.57 -31.21
N LEU A 84 -10.03 -0.51 -32.51
CA LEU A 84 -9.77 0.73 -33.22
C LEU A 84 -11.06 1.56 -33.32
N LEU A 85 -11.04 2.82 -32.88
CA LEU A 85 -12.21 3.71 -32.90
C LEU A 85 -12.55 4.28 -34.28
N GLY A 86 -11.76 4.00 -35.30
CA GLY A 86 -11.98 4.37 -36.68
C GLY A 86 -11.62 3.25 -37.67
N SER A 87 -12.12 3.36 -38.88
CA SER A 87 -11.83 2.35 -39.91
C SER A 87 -10.49 2.60 -40.63
N LYS A 88 -9.89 1.55 -41.16
CA LYS A 88 -8.72 1.68 -42.05
C LYS A 88 -9.05 2.55 -43.27
N ALA A 89 -10.24 2.41 -43.80
CA ALA A 89 -10.71 3.20 -44.95
C ALA A 89 -10.73 4.72 -44.64
N GLN A 90 -11.03 5.12 -43.38
CA GLN A 90 -10.93 6.52 -43.00
C GLN A 90 -9.49 7.04 -43.04
N LYS A 91 -8.53 6.25 -42.63
CA LYS A 91 -7.10 6.62 -42.68
C LYS A 91 -6.61 6.72 -44.12
N GLU A 92 -7.10 5.86 -45.03
CA GLU A 92 -6.78 5.87 -46.46
C GLU A 92 -7.43 7.09 -47.13
N ALA A 93 -8.68 7.39 -46.78
CA ALA A 93 -9.40 8.54 -47.36
C ALA A 93 -8.87 9.90 -46.86
N PHE A 94 -8.38 9.94 -45.60
CA PHE A 94 -7.90 11.17 -44.95
C PHE A 94 -6.51 10.94 -44.31
N PRO A 95 -5.45 10.78 -45.14
CA PRO A 95 -4.12 10.43 -44.62
C PRO A 95 -3.50 11.46 -43.68
N SER A 96 -3.88 12.74 -43.82
CA SER A 96 -3.43 13.84 -42.96
C SER A 96 -4.25 14.04 -41.71
N ALA A 97 -5.38 13.37 -41.58
CA ALA A 97 -6.22 13.48 -40.37
C ALA A 97 -5.51 12.79 -39.18
N VAL A 98 -5.83 13.30 -37.96
CA VAL A 98 -5.42 12.64 -36.73
C VAL A 98 -5.98 11.21 -36.75
N TYR A 99 -5.10 10.24 -36.53
CA TYR A 99 -5.50 8.84 -36.55
C TYR A 99 -6.47 8.54 -35.39
N PRO A 100 -7.54 7.78 -35.63
CA PRO A 100 -8.45 7.38 -34.56
C PRO A 100 -7.72 6.61 -33.48
N GLY A 101 -8.08 6.87 -32.21
CA GLY A 101 -7.50 6.17 -31.07
C GLY A 101 -7.92 4.72 -30.96
N GLU A 102 -7.25 4.00 -30.11
CA GLU A 102 -7.57 2.63 -29.73
C GLU A 102 -8.09 2.61 -28.29
N ILE A 103 -9.03 1.73 -28.00
CA ILE A 103 -9.47 1.42 -26.64
C ILE A 103 -9.21 -0.06 -26.32
N PRO A 104 -9.08 -0.46 -25.04
CA PRO A 104 -8.98 -1.86 -24.70
C PRO A 104 -10.15 -2.67 -25.26
N GLY A 105 -9.89 -3.80 -25.93
CA GLY A 105 -10.92 -4.70 -26.44
C GLY A 105 -11.63 -5.50 -25.33
N PHE A 106 -11.05 -5.54 -24.15
CA PHE A 106 -11.64 -6.15 -22.95
C PHE A 106 -12.25 -5.05 -22.06
N LEU A 107 -13.20 -5.42 -21.21
CA LEU A 107 -13.72 -4.52 -20.18
C LEU A 107 -12.64 -4.24 -19.15
N PRO A 108 -12.03 -3.02 -19.11
CA PRO A 108 -10.88 -2.73 -18.26
C PRO A 108 -11.29 -2.38 -16.82
N ILE A 109 -12.32 -3.07 -16.28
CA ILE A 109 -12.86 -2.83 -14.94
C ILE A 109 -12.75 -4.10 -14.13
N ALA A 110 -12.37 -3.95 -12.88
CA ALA A 110 -12.40 -4.97 -11.85
C ALA A 110 -12.95 -4.37 -10.56
N PHE A 111 -13.48 -5.22 -9.70
CA PHE A 111 -13.96 -4.84 -8.38
C PHE A 111 -13.24 -5.65 -7.32
N ARG A 112 -12.95 -5.03 -6.19
CA ARG A 112 -12.42 -5.69 -5.01
C ARG A 112 -13.36 -5.46 -3.84
N TYR A 113 -13.68 -6.50 -3.12
CA TYR A 113 -14.44 -6.45 -1.89
C TYR A 113 -13.57 -6.96 -0.75
N GLU A 114 -13.47 -6.18 0.31
CA GLU A 114 -12.87 -6.59 1.57
C GLU A 114 -13.91 -6.55 2.67
N GLY A 115 -13.99 -7.62 3.45
CA GLY A 115 -14.82 -7.67 4.64
C GLY A 115 -14.03 -8.25 5.80
N ASN A 116 -14.11 -7.62 6.97
CA ASN A 116 -13.33 -7.97 8.15
C ASN A 116 -14.20 -8.13 9.38
N PHE A 117 -13.85 -9.09 10.20
CA PHE A 117 -14.30 -9.23 11.59
C PHE A 117 -13.13 -8.93 12.52
N THR A 118 -13.35 -8.13 13.55
CA THR A 118 -12.34 -7.82 14.57
C THR A 118 -12.80 -8.26 15.96
N LEU A 119 -11.84 -8.75 16.75
CA LEU A 119 -12.03 -9.09 18.15
C LEU A 119 -10.93 -8.42 18.98
N ASN A 120 -11.26 -7.35 19.65
CA ASN A 120 -10.35 -6.56 20.46
C ASN A 120 -10.24 -7.07 21.89
N ARG A 121 -9.07 -6.94 22.52
CA ARG A 121 -8.91 -7.12 23.95
C ARG A 121 -9.77 -6.09 24.71
N LYS A 122 -10.31 -6.49 25.85
CA LYS A 122 -11.07 -5.59 26.73
C LYS A 122 -10.23 -4.36 27.12
N GLN A 123 -10.79 -3.19 26.96
CA GLN A 123 -10.14 -1.93 27.28
C GLN A 123 -10.14 -1.67 28.80
N PRO A 124 -9.14 -0.95 29.32
CA PRO A 124 -9.15 -0.45 30.69
C PRO A 124 -10.30 0.56 30.92
N PRO A 125 -10.92 0.57 32.09
CA PRO A 125 -12.02 1.49 32.39
C PRO A 125 -11.68 2.97 32.22
N GLY A 126 -10.46 3.38 32.59
CA GLY A 126 -9.99 4.76 32.43
C GLY A 126 -9.90 5.19 30.97
N PHE A 127 -9.48 4.30 30.09
CA PHE A 127 -9.46 4.57 28.64
C PHE A 127 -10.86 4.82 28.09
N ILE A 128 -11.84 3.97 28.47
CA ILE A 128 -13.23 4.11 28.00
C ILE A 128 -13.82 5.45 28.42
N ALA A 129 -13.51 5.92 29.65
CA ALA A 129 -14.04 7.19 30.16
C ALA A 129 -13.56 8.42 29.38
N GLN A 130 -12.39 8.35 28.72
CA GLN A 130 -11.73 9.51 28.13
C GLN A 130 -11.59 9.45 26.61
N SER A 131 -11.27 8.30 26.05
CA SER A 131 -11.02 8.12 24.63
C SER A 131 -12.23 7.55 23.90
N GLY A 132 -13.31 7.30 24.62
CA GLY A 132 -14.50 6.66 24.07
C GLY A 132 -14.40 5.13 24.02
N PHE A 133 -15.51 4.54 23.64
CA PHE A 133 -15.66 3.09 23.58
C PHE A 133 -15.19 2.55 22.23
N THR A 134 -14.25 1.62 22.24
CA THR A 134 -13.96 0.78 21.07
C THR A 134 -14.70 -0.55 21.22
N PRO A 135 -15.54 -0.94 20.25
CA PRO A 135 -16.25 -2.21 20.32
C PRO A 135 -15.31 -3.38 20.54
N ARG A 136 -15.71 -4.34 21.37
CA ARG A 136 -14.94 -5.56 21.55
C ARG A 136 -14.95 -6.43 20.30
N THR A 137 -16.06 -6.44 19.59
CA THR A 137 -16.24 -7.15 18.32
C THR A 137 -16.84 -6.18 17.35
N ASP A 138 -16.35 -6.21 16.12
CA ASP A 138 -16.89 -5.40 15.03
C ASP A 138 -16.89 -6.18 13.73
N LEU A 139 -17.82 -5.84 12.85
CA LEU A 139 -17.99 -6.42 11.53
C LEU A 139 -17.93 -5.28 10.50
N PHE A 140 -16.82 -5.17 9.81
CA PHE A 140 -16.64 -4.27 8.68
C PHE A 140 -16.92 -5.07 7.39
N ALA A 141 -18.16 -5.05 6.92
CA ALA A 141 -18.57 -5.86 5.77
C ALA A 141 -19.56 -5.09 4.88
N PRO A 142 -19.11 -4.33 3.87
CA PRO A 142 -17.71 -4.19 3.44
C PRO A 142 -16.86 -3.29 4.37
N ASN A 143 -15.57 -3.62 4.48
CA ASN A 143 -14.56 -2.70 5.00
C ASN A 143 -14.19 -1.71 3.88
N THR A 144 -13.90 -2.25 2.70
CA THR A 144 -13.59 -1.48 1.50
C THR A 144 -14.22 -2.17 0.29
N PHE A 145 -14.72 -1.36 -0.63
CA PHE A 145 -15.13 -1.78 -1.96
C PHE A 145 -14.38 -0.91 -2.97
N THR A 146 -13.44 -1.52 -3.70
CA THR A 146 -12.60 -0.80 -4.66
C THR A 146 -13.10 -1.03 -6.07
N ILE A 147 -13.24 0.03 -6.85
CA ILE A 147 -13.45 -0.02 -8.29
C ILE A 147 -12.10 0.26 -8.95
N ILE A 148 -11.64 -0.66 -9.78
CA ILE A 148 -10.34 -0.57 -10.45
C ILE A 148 -10.56 -0.53 -11.96
N SER A 149 -9.95 0.44 -12.64
CA SER A 149 -9.89 0.48 -14.10
C SER A 149 -8.44 0.62 -14.54
N ALA A 150 -7.95 -0.31 -15.34
CA ALA A 150 -6.57 -0.30 -15.79
C ALA A 150 -6.40 -0.94 -17.18
N GLY A 151 -5.45 -0.40 -17.94
CA GLY A 151 -5.21 -0.90 -19.29
C GLY A 151 -4.09 -0.18 -20.03
N SER A 152 -4.01 -0.46 -21.32
CA SER A 152 -3.06 0.21 -22.22
C SER A 152 -3.77 0.72 -23.47
N PHE A 153 -3.34 1.87 -23.95
CA PHE A 153 -3.71 2.45 -25.23
C PHE A 153 -2.51 2.35 -26.17
N GLY A 154 -2.68 1.64 -27.27
CA GLY A 154 -1.56 1.40 -28.20
C GLY A 154 -0.36 0.72 -27.55
N GLN A 155 0.85 1.06 -28.01
CA GLN A 155 2.06 0.34 -27.59
C GLN A 155 2.70 0.88 -26.29
N ASN A 156 2.63 2.17 -26.00
CA ASN A 156 3.46 2.77 -24.96
C ASN A 156 2.67 3.54 -23.88
N LEU A 157 1.38 3.78 -24.11
CA LEU A 157 0.55 4.51 -23.15
C LEU A 157 -0.28 3.53 -22.33
N SER A 158 -0.26 3.67 -21.00
CA SER A 158 -1.07 2.89 -20.07
C SER A 158 -1.70 3.80 -19.03
N PHE A 159 -2.76 3.30 -18.38
CA PHE A 159 -3.50 4.02 -17.35
C PHE A 159 -3.88 3.11 -16.21
N TRP A 160 -4.10 3.72 -15.06
CA TRP A 160 -4.67 3.11 -13.87
C TRP A 160 -5.55 4.13 -13.17
N ILE A 161 -6.72 3.71 -12.74
CA ILE A 161 -7.63 4.49 -11.91
C ILE A 161 -8.23 3.52 -10.91
N ASP A 162 -8.18 3.85 -9.64
CA ASP A 162 -8.91 3.13 -8.60
C ASP A 162 -9.59 4.10 -7.63
N ASP A 163 -10.74 3.67 -7.13
CA ASP A 163 -11.53 4.42 -6.17
C ASP A 163 -11.97 3.46 -5.06
N ASP A 164 -11.57 3.77 -3.84
CA ASP A 164 -11.96 3.04 -2.65
C ASP A 164 -13.22 3.64 -2.05
N ILE A 165 -14.34 2.95 -2.21
CA ILE A 165 -15.59 3.28 -1.52
C ILE A 165 -15.53 2.63 -0.15
N SER A 166 -15.08 3.35 0.85
CA SER A 166 -15.11 2.89 2.23
C SER A 166 -16.45 3.26 2.88
N VAL A 167 -16.99 2.35 3.67
CA VAL A 167 -18.19 2.59 4.48
C VAL A 167 -17.75 2.79 5.92
N ASP A 168 -17.50 4.01 6.31
CA ASP A 168 -17.19 4.36 7.70
C ASP A 168 -18.34 5.18 8.30
N ALA A 169 -18.80 4.79 9.49
CA ALA A 169 -19.83 5.47 10.29
C ALA A 169 -21.12 5.84 9.52
N GLY A 170 -21.51 5.02 8.55
CA GLY A 170 -22.73 5.22 7.77
C GLY A 170 -22.61 6.25 6.64
N ASN A 171 -21.44 6.79 6.39
CA ASN A 171 -21.14 7.63 5.23
C ASN A 171 -20.31 6.85 4.23
N ALA A 172 -20.82 6.65 3.04
CA ALA A 172 -20.04 6.16 1.91
C ALA A 172 -19.22 7.34 1.36
N ASN A 173 -17.93 7.39 1.66
CA ASN A 173 -17.01 8.36 1.09
C ASN A 173 -16.12 7.62 0.09
N GLY A 174 -16.26 7.96 -1.19
CA GLY A 174 -15.30 7.59 -2.23
C GLY A 174 -14.09 8.52 -2.16
N THR A 175 -12.90 7.96 -2.23
CA THR A 175 -11.67 8.73 -2.40
C THR A 175 -10.88 8.13 -3.54
N LEU A 176 -10.58 8.96 -4.55
CA LEU A 176 -9.70 8.54 -5.64
C LEU A 176 -8.35 8.10 -5.04
N GLY A 177 -8.04 6.82 -5.14
CA GLY A 177 -6.77 6.24 -4.76
C GLY A 177 -5.68 6.67 -5.76
N ASP A 178 -5.40 5.84 -6.73
CA ASP A 178 -4.51 6.16 -7.84
C ASP A 178 -5.31 6.63 -9.07
N GLY A 179 -4.79 7.61 -9.81
CA GLY A 179 -5.34 8.08 -11.07
C GLY A 179 -4.23 8.64 -11.94
N TRP A 180 -3.65 7.80 -12.82
CA TRP A 180 -2.48 8.20 -13.59
C TRP A 180 -2.43 7.66 -15.02
N LEU A 181 -1.69 8.39 -15.84
CA LEU A 181 -1.25 7.96 -17.17
C LEU A 181 0.25 7.71 -17.14
N LYS A 182 0.71 6.69 -17.86
CA LYS A 182 2.12 6.34 -17.98
C LYS A 182 2.48 6.13 -19.43
N TYR A 183 3.54 6.81 -19.86
CA TYR A 183 4.22 6.54 -21.11
C TYR A 183 5.45 5.68 -20.83
N SER A 184 5.48 4.49 -21.41
CA SER A 184 6.56 3.51 -21.23
C SER A 184 7.53 3.56 -22.39
N ASP A 185 8.81 3.25 -22.11
CA ASP A 185 9.88 3.11 -23.11
C ASP A 185 10.17 4.40 -23.89
N LEU A 186 10.11 5.54 -23.21
CA LEU A 186 10.38 6.86 -23.81
C LEU A 186 11.82 6.96 -24.38
N GLY A 187 12.75 6.24 -23.79
CA GLY A 187 14.17 6.27 -24.18
C GLY A 187 14.54 5.42 -25.39
N HIS A 188 13.64 4.59 -25.92
CA HIS A 188 13.94 3.68 -27.03
C HIS A 188 14.42 4.43 -28.29
N GLY A 189 13.79 5.54 -28.62
CA GLY A 189 14.16 6.38 -29.78
C GLY A 189 15.52 7.07 -29.70
N ILE A 190 16.13 7.13 -28.51
CA ILE A 190 17.47 7.71 -28.27
C ILE A 190 18.50 6.64 -27.85
N GLY A 191 18.19 5.37 -28.07
CA GLY A 191 19.13 4.26 -27.88
C GLY A 191 19.26 3.76 -26.46
N LEU A 192 18.38 4.14 -25.53
CA LEU A 192 18.35 3.56 -24.19
C LEU A 192 17.79 2.11 -24.24
N PRO A 193 18.20 1.25 -23.31
CA PRO A 193 17.60 -0.07 -23.14
C PRO A 193 16.08 -0.01 -22.98
N LYS A 194 15.38 -1.03 -23.43
CA LYS A 194 13.93 -1.14 -23.28
C LYS A 194 13.50 -0.91 -21.84
N ASN A 195 12.46 -0.09 -21.64
CA ASN A 195 11.93 0.31 -20.33
C ASN A 195 12.94 1.01 -19.39
N ALA A 196 14.05 1.50 -19.90
CA ALA A 196 15.02 2.24 -19.09
C ALA A 196 14.49 3.60 -18.62
N LEU A 197 13.59 4.21 -19.38
CA LEU A 197 12.94 5.48 -19.05
C LEU A 197 11.45 5.43 -19.36
N ASN A 198 10.64 5.60 -18.32
CA ASN A 198 9.20 5.75 -18.37
C ASN A 198 8.81 7.04 -17.67
N VAL A 199 7.65 7.62 -18.01
CA VAL A 199 7.11 8.80 -17.36
C VAL A 199 5.69 8.49 -16.91
N ARG A 200 5.36 8.74 -15.65
CA ARG A 200 4.04 8.61 -15.06
C ARG A 200 3.57 9.99 -14.57
N PHE A 201 2.35 10.36 -14.90
CA PHE A 201 1.75 11.63 -14.52
C PHE A 201 0.36 11.40 -13.93
N GLY A 202 0.07 12.06 -12.81
CA GLY A 202 -1.24 11.99 -12.15
C GLY A 202 -1.12 11.89 -10.64
N GLN A 203 -2.10 11.21 -10.04
CA GLN A 203 -2.12 10.84 -8.62
C GLN A 203 -1.69 9.37 -8.49
N PHE A 204 -0.69 9.09 -7.67
CA PHE A 204 -0.12 7.76 -7.54
C PHE A 204 0.56 7.54 -6.20
N GLU A 205 0.53 6.29 -5.71
CA GLU A 205 1.45 5.88 -4.65
C GLU A 205 2.90 6.02 -5.12
N LEU A 206 3.76 6.51 -4.24
CA LEU A 206 5.21 6.47 -4.45
C LEU A 206 5.67 5.01 -4.65
N ASP A 207 6.79 4.83 -5.36
CA ASP A 207 7.33 3.47 -5.57
C ASP A 207 7.94 2.91 -4.28
N LEU A 208 7.10 2.66 -3.29
CA LEU A 208 7.44 2.04 -2.01
C LEU A 208 7.17 0.54 -2.04
N PRO A 209 8.03 -0.29 -1.44
CA PRO A 209 7.73 -1.70 -1.25
C PRO A 209 6.76 -1.91 -0.08
N PHE A 210 6.01 -2.99 -0.10
CA PHE A 210 5.21 -3.48 1.03
C PHE A 210 4.15 -2.50 1.56
N THR A 211 3.67 -1.53 0.78
CA THR A 211 2.51 -0.73 1.17
C THR A 211 1.30 -1.63 1.34
N GLN A 212 0.24 -1.16 1.98
CA GLN A 212 -0.97 -1.95 2.19
C GLN A 212 -1.55 -2.47 0.86
N ALA A 213 -1.51 -1.66 -0.19
CA ALA A 213 -1.93 -2.05 -1.54
C ALA A 213 -1.01 -3.09 -2.20
N LYS A 214 0.18 -3.34 -1.65
CA LYS A 214 1.17 -4.31 -2.13
C LYS A 214 1.45 -5.42 -1.13
N SER A 215 0.76 -5.44 0.00
CA SER A 215 0.94 -6.39 1.10
C SER A 215 -0.22 -7.37 1.18
N ILE A 216 0.05 -8.54 1.70
CA ILE A 216 -0.96 -9.58 1.94
C ILE A 216 -1.55 -9.53 3.34
N TYR A 217 -1.12 -8.61 4.18
CA TYR A 217 -1.53 -8.51 5.59
C TYR A 217 -2.77 -7.64 5.76
N LEU A 218 -3.55 -7.90 6.81
CA LEU A 218 -4.70 -7.08 7.18
C LEU A 218 -4.27 -5.80 7.89
N SER A 219 -3.18 -5.87 8.67
CA SER A 219 -2.67 -4.69 9.38
C SER A 219 -1.67 -3.91 8.54
N PRO A 220 -1.81 -2.58 8.43
CA PRO A 220 -0.80 -1.73 7.81
C PRO A 220 0.47 -1.70 8.68
N TYR A 221 1.61 -1.42 8.06
CA TYR A 221 2.84 -1.18 8.79
C TYR A 221 2.84 0.22 9.40
N ASP A 222 3.08 0.29 10.70
CA ASP A 222 2.99 1.54 11.47
C ASP A 222 3.91 2.64 10.93
N ILE A 223 5.09 2.28 10.43
CA ILE A 223 6.05 3.25 9.90
C ILE A 223 5.51 4.04 8.70
N TYR A 224 4.63 3.44 7.89
CA TYR A 224 4.04 4.13 6.73
C TYR A 224 2.87 5.04 7.09
N SER A 225 2.14 4.71 8.16
CA SER A 225 0.97 5.48 8.62
C SER A 225 1.32 6.53 9.68
N GLN A 226 2.49 6.40 10.32
CA GLN A 226 2.90 7.21 11.48
C GLN A 226 3.83 8.37 11.13
N THR A 227 3.86 8.78 9.91
CA THR A 227 4.80 9.78 9.40
C THR A 227 4.43 11.22 9.71
N SER A 228 3.25 11.49 10.24
CA SER A 228 2.88 12.79 10.78
C SER A 228 3.23 12.87 12.27
N VAL A 229 4.50 13.05 12.58
CA VAL A 229 4.99 13.05 13.95
C VAL A 229 5.21 14.49 14.41
N GLY A 230 4.16 15.16 14.76
CA GLY A 230 4.24 16.45 15.47
C GLY A 230 3.82 16.29 16.91
N PRO A 231 4.13 17.25 17.80
CA PRO A 231 3.64 17.26 19.17
C PRO A 231 2.12 17.24 19.17
N THR A 232 1.52 16.32 19.93
CA THR A 232 0.07 16.24 20.09
C THR A 232 -0.48 17.56 20.64
N GLY A 233 -1.55 18.10 20.06
CA GLY A 233 -2.15 19.36 20.49
C GLY A 233 -1.61 20.62 19.82
N THR A 234 -0.65 20.51 18.91
CA THR A 234 -0.27 21.61 18.02
C THR A 234 -1.06 21.51 16.72
N THR A 235 -1.48 22.63 16.18
CA THR A 235 -2.18 22.71 14.88
C THR A 235 -1.22 22.47 13.68
N THR A 236 -0.03 22.00 13.94
CA THR A 236 1.14 22.07 13.06
C THR A 236 1.81 20.71 12.84
N ASN A 237 1.05 19.63 12.91
CA ASN A 237 1.54 18.33 12.49
C ASN A 237 1.78 18.32 10.99
N ASN A 238 2.92 17.81 10.56
CA ASN A 238 3.15 17.57 9.15
C ASN A 238 2.10 16.56 8.62
N PRO A 239 1.19 16.97 7.71
CA PRO A 239 0.12 16.10 7.23
C PRO A 239 0.61 15.03 6.25
N PHE A 240 1.87 15.04 5.87
CA PHE A 240 2.45 14.12 4.93
C PHE A 240 2.41 12.67 5.46
N ILE A 241 1.78 11.79 4.71
CA ILE A 241 1.73 10.35 4.96
C ILE A 241 2.45 9.63 3.82
N PHE A 242 3.50 8.89 4.14
CA PHE A 242 4.38 8.27 3.16
C PHE A 242 3.66 7.22 2.29
N GLY A 243 2.70 6.51 2.85
CA GLY A 243 1.88 5.52 2.15
C GLY A 243 0.68 6.08 1.37
N SER A 244 0.42 7.39 1.45
CA SER A 244 -0.69 8.00 0.72
C SER A 244 -0.32 8.31 -0.72
N PRO A 245 -1.26 8.23 -1.67
CA PRO A 245 -1.07 8.71 -3.03
C PRO A 245 -0.62 10.18 -3.08
N GLN A 246 0.23 10.51 -4.02
CA GLN A 246 0.75 11.86 -4.25
C GLN A 246 0.41 12.31 -5.67
N ARG A 247 0.22 13.63 -5.88
CA ARG A 247 0.01 14.20 -7.21
C ARG A 247 1.31 14.74 -7.78
N GLY A 248 1.66 14.33 -8.99
CA GLY A 248 2.90 14.80 -9.62
C GLY A 248 3.31 14.06 -10.87
N ILE A 249 4.62 14.08 -11.10
CA ILE A 249 5.28 13.40 -12.23
C ILE A 249 6.36 12.49 -11.65
N GLU A 250 6.42 11.28 -12.15
CA GLU A 250 7.47 10.31 -11.84
C GLU A 250 8.19 9.89 -13.12
N PHE A 251 9.49 9.97 -13.07
CA PHE A 251 10.40 9.35 -14.02
C PHE A 251 10.94 8.07 -13.40
N GLY A 252 10.99 7.00 -14.17
CA GLY A 252 11.46 5.74 -13.62
C GLY A 252 11.75 4.73 -14.71
N GLY A 253 12.30 3.60 -14.35
CA GLY A 253 12.59 2.58 -15.32
C GLY A 253 13.04 1.27 -14.71
N THR A 254 13.04 0.25 -15.56
CA THR A 254 13.43 -1.12 -15.21
C THR A 254 14.39 -1.68 -16.24
N PRO A 255 15.56 -1.03 -16.44
CA PRO A 255 16.58 -1.60 -17.31
C PRO A 255 17.06 -2.95 -16.77
N ASN A 256 17.86 -3.66 -17.55
CA ASN A 256 18.42 -4.94 -17.15
C ASN A 256 17.38 -6.01 -16.80
N ASN A 257 16.35 -6.14 -17.66
CA ASN A 257 15.27 -7.15 -17.50
C ASN A 257 14.56 -7.09 -16.15
N GLY A 258 14.41 -5.91 -15.55
CA GLY A 258 13.74 -5.71 -14.26
C GLY A 258 14.57 -6.11 -13.04
N ASN A 259 15.87 -6.37 -13.20
CA ASN A 259 16.76 -6.58 -12.06
C ASN A 259 17.17 -5.28 -11.36
N PHE A 260 17.21 -4.20 -12.09
CA PHE A 260 17.41 -2.86 -11.55
C PHE A 260 16.16 -2.01 -11.76
N ASP A 261 15.73 -1.34 -10.72
CA ASP A 261 14.59 -0.41 -10.75
C ASP A 261 15.02 0.93 -10.20
N TRP A 262 14.57 2.00 -10.84
CA TRP A 262 14.76 3.34 -10.33
C TRP A 262 13.49 4.19 -10.52
N ALA A 263 13.27 5.13 -9.63
CA ALA A 263 12.22 6.12 -9.73
C ALA A 263 12.67 7.45 -9.13
N VAL A 264 12.27 8.54 -9.77
CA VAL A 264 12.40 9.92 -9.27
C VAL A 264 11.06 10.60 -9.47
N ALA A 265 10.41 11.00 -8.39
CA ALA A 265 9.12 11.70 -8.45
C ALA A 265 9.27 13.15 -7.97
N VAL A 266 8.61 14.05 -8.67
CA VAL A 266 8.40 15.46 -8.30
C VAL A 266 6.92 15.64 -8.06
N ILE A 267 6.56 15.96 -6.81
CA ILE A 267 5.17 15.88 -6.34
C ILE A 267 4.75 17.12 -5.54
N ASN A 268 3.45 17.29 -5.36
CA ASN A 268 2.90 18.39 -4.58
C ASN A 268 3.25 18.33 -3.08
N GLY A 269 3.40 17.12 -2.51
CA GLY A 269 3.74 16.92 -1.11
C GLY A 269 2.58 17.18 -0.13
N ASN A 270 1.35 17.15 -0.61
CA ASN A 270 0.13 17.28 0.19
C ASN A 270 -0.79 16.05 0.05
N ASN A 271 -0.20 14.87 0.04
CA ASN A 271 -0.89 13.62 -0.26
C ASN A 271 -1.70 13.74 -1.57
N ALA A 272 -2.93 13.26 -1.61
CA ALA A 272 -3.82 13.41 -2.76
C ALA A 272 -4.41 14.82 -2.92
N GLY A 273 -4.04 15.76 -2.06
CA GLY A 273 -4.53 17.15 -2.08
C GLY A 273 -3.89 18.03 -3.15
N ASP A 274 -4.52 19.18 -3.37
CA ASP A 274 -3.94 20.21 -4.22
C ASP A 274 -2.67 20.80 -3.61
N ALA A 275 -1.83 21.42 -4.44
CA ALA A 275 -0.64 22.07 -3.96
C ALA A 275 -0.99 23.25 -3.04
N VAL A 276 -0.52 23.19 -1.80
CA VAL A 276 -0.67 24.29 -0.82
C VAL A 276 0.52 25.26 -0.86
N ARG A 277 1.56 24.93 -1.64
CA ARG A 277 2.79 25.69 -1.79
C ARG A 277 3.35 25.62 -3.22
N SER A 278 4.24 26.54 -3.55
CA SER A 278 4.91 26.57 -4.86
C SER A 278 6.05 25.55 -4.95
N SER A 279 6.75 25.28 -3.85
CA SER A 279 7.80 24.25 -3.80
C SER A 279 7.22 22.87 -4.01
N LYS A 280 8.00 22.00 -4.63
CA LYS A 280 7.65 20.59 -4.86
C LYS A 280 8.54 19.69 -4.05
N ASP A 281 8.00 18.58 -3.60
CA ASP A 281 8.76 17.57 -2.92
C ASP A 281 9.39 16.60 -3.93
N VAL A 282 10.49 16.01 -3.54
CA VAL A 282 11.27 15.09 -4.37
C VAL A 282 11.40 13.75 -3.66
N TYR A 283 11.09 12.70 -4.40
CA TYR A 283 11.28 11.32 -3.97
C TYR A 283 12.22 10.60 -4.93
N VAL A 284 13.13 9.81 -4.39
CA VAL A 284 14.07 8.98 -5.16
C VAL A 284 14.05 7.56 -4.61
N ARG A 285 14.02 6.57 -5.50
CA ARG A 285 14.17 5.16 -5.15
C ARG A 285 15.11 4.47 -6.11
N LEU A 286 15.94 3.59 -5.58
CA LEU A 286 16.80 2.67 -6.31
C LEU A 286 16.60 1.27 -5.74
N SER A 287 16.52 0.25 -6.57
CA SER A 287 16.39 -1.13 -6.14
C SER A 287 17.14 -2.07 -7.08
N GLN A 288 17.86 -3.02 -6.52
CA GLN A 288 18.62 -4.02 -7.26
C GLN A 288 18.28 -5.42 -6.79
N ARG A 289 17.94 -6.30 -7.73
CA ARG A 289 17.71 -7.73 -7.51
C ARG A 289 18.88 -8.53 -8.02
N PHE A 290 19.26 -9.52 -7.25
CA PHE A 290 20.24 -10.55 -7.62
C PHE A 290 19.55 -11.92 -7.60
N ASN A 291 19.56 -12.59 -8.75
CA ASN A 291 19.08 -13.95 -8.86
C ASN A 291 20.24 -14.88 -8.50
N LEU A 292 20.05 -15.72 -7.48
CA LEU A 292 21.10 -16.56 -6.90
C LEU A 292 21.17 -17.95 -7.54
N GLU A 293 20.24 -18.28 -8.41
CA GLU A 293 20.20 -19.56 -9.12
C GLU A 293 21.17 -19.59 -10.31
N ARG A 294 21.74 -20.75 -10.55
CA ARG A 294 22.73 -20.96 -11.63
C ARG A 294 22.08 -21.26 -12.96
N ASP A 295 20.82 -21.68 -12.97
CA ASP A 295 20.11 -22.03 -14.20
C ASP A 295 19.79 -20.78 -15.04
N PRO A 296 20.25 -20.73 -16.31
CA PRO A 296 19.92 -19.64 -17.23
C PRO A 296 18.42 -19.50 -17.52
N GLU A 297 17.65 -20.60 -17.48
CA GLU A 297 16.20 -20.56 -17.68
C GLU A 297 15.50 -19.93 -16.48
N SER A 298 15.95 -20.21 -15.27
CA SER A 298 15.40 -19.59 -14.05
C SER A 298 15.79 -18.10 -13.94
N ARG A 299 16.93 -17.69 -14.48
CA ARG A 299 17.32 -16.27 -14.56
C ARG A 299 16.40 -15.46 -15.48
N ASN A 300 15.82 -16.12 -16.46
CA ASN A 300 14.86 -15.54 -17.38
C ASN A 300 13.40 -15.74 -16.92
N ALA A 301 13.16 -16.08 -15.68
CA ALA A 301 11.84 -16.43 -15.15
C ALA A 301 10.81 -15.31 -15.29
N ILE A 302 11.23 -14.06 -15.38
CA ILE A 302 10.36 -12.95 -15.81
C ILE A 302 9.87 -13.18 -17.25
N GLN A 303 10.60 -14.01 -18.04
CA GLN A 303 10.30 -14.33 -19.43
C GLN A 303 9.59 -15.69 -19.56
N ALA A 304 9.78 -16.58 -18.61
CA ALA A 304 9.28 -17.95 -18.61
C ALA A 304 8.15 -18.17 -17.59
N ALA A 305 7.36 -17.16 -17.29
CA ALA A 305 6.22 -17.30 -16.40
C ALA A 305 5.19 -18.26 -17.01
N GLY A 306 5.52 -19.53 -16.90
CA GLY A 306 4.54 -20.58 -16.98
C GLY A 306 3.73 -20.64 -15.69
N PRO A 307 2.67 -21.47 -15.64
CA PRO A 307 1.76 -21.60 -14.50
C PRO A 307 2.39 -22.15 -13.23
N THR A 308 3.68 -22.46 -13.23
CA THR A 308 4.45 -22.99 -12.09
C THR A 308 4.95 -21.90 -11.15
N GLY A 309 4.42 -20.78 -11.12
CA GLY A 309 4.53 -19.77 -10.06
C GLY A 309 5.93 -19.37 -9.57
N PRO A 310 6.04 -18.24 -8.92
CA PRO A 310 7.28 -17.56 -8.49
C PRO A 310 8.04 -18.24 -7.35
N ARG A 311 7.64 -19.43 -6.92
CA ARG A 311 8.13 -20.09 -5.71
C ARG A 311 9.45 -20.81 -5.88
N ASP A 312 9.90 -20.98 -7.12
CA ASP A 312 11.08 -21.79 -7.41
C ASP A 312 12.35 -20.96 -7.59
N HIS A 313 12.24 -19.62 -7.45
CA HIS A 313 13.36 -18.72 -7.67
C HIS A 313 13.99 -18.24 -6.37
N THR A 314 15.29 -18.45 -6.25
CA THR A 314 16.09 -17.87 -5.16
C THR A 314 16.63 -16.51 -5.58
N SER A 315 16.22 -15.48 -4.87
CA SER A 315 16.64 -14.11 -5.17
C SER A 315 16.78 -13.26 -3.92
N ILE A 316 17.61 -12.24 -4.00
CA ILE A 316 17.71 -11.19 -2.99
C ILE A 316 17.56 -9.83 -3.68
N ARG A 317 16.72 -8.97 -3.12
CA ARG A 317 16.51 -7.61 -3.60
C ARG A 317 16.83 -6.64 -2.48
N PHE A 318 17.60 -5.62 -2.78
CA PHE A 318 17.87 -4.47 -1.91
C PHE A 318 17.24 -3.24 -2.52
N GLY A 319 16.66 -2.39 -1.68
CA GLY A 319 16.13 -1.10 -2.07
C GLY A 319 16.66 0.00 -1.16
N PHE A 320 16.75 1.18 -1.72
CA PHE A 320 17.07 2.42 -1.00
C PHE A 320 16.11 3.50 -1.48
N TYR A 321 15.67 4.37 -0.57
CA TYR A 321 14.85 5.52 -0.92
C TYR A 321 15.19 6.74 -0.09
N TYR A 322 14.93 7.89 -0.68
CA TYR A 322 15.05 9.19 -0.06
C TYR A 322 13.87 10.08 -0.46
N TYR A 323 13.30 10.76 0.50
CA TYR A 323 12.25 11.75 0.31
C TYR A 323 12.69 13.05 0.96
N HIS A 324 12.52 14.16 0.25
CA HIS A 324 12.70 15.50 0.78
C HIS A 324 11.51 16.36 0.42
N GLY A 325 10.96 17.02 1.43
CA GLY A 325 9.83 17.90 1.26
C GLY A 325 9.86 19.08 2.20
N LYS A 326 8.87 19.93 2.04
CA LYS A 326 8.63 21.05 2.95
C LYS A 326 7.17 21.02 3.35
N ASN A 327 6.89 21.15 4.63
CA ASN A 327 5.56 21.41 5.12
C ASN A 327 5.37 22.91 5.24
N GLU A 328 4.33 23.47 4.64
CA GLU A 328 4.00 24.88 4.70
C GLU A 328 2.85 25.07 5.68
N GLN A 329 3.15 25.71 6.80
CA GLN A 329 2.16 26.01 7.81
C GLN A 329 1.54 27.38 7.53
N ASN A 330 0.25 27.38 7.16
CA ASN A 330 -0.50 28.60 7.08
C ASN A 330 -0.91 29.04 8.49
N GLN A 331 -0.34 30.10 8.99
CA GLN A 331 -0.72 30.65 10.31
C GLN A 331 -2.06 31.38 10.20
N ASN A 332 -3.13 30.61 10.16
CA ASN A 332 -4.55 30.99 10.28
C ASN A 332 -4.84 32.48 10.43
N GLY A 333 -4.73 33.26 9.31
CA GLY A 333 -5.34 34.57 9.19
C GLY A 333 -4.94 35.66 10.20
N THR A 334 -4.09 35.36 11.17
CA THR A 334 -3.62 36.33 12.17
C THR A 334 -2.38 37.03 11.61
N THR A 335 -2.62 38.10 10.90
CA THR A 335 -1.56 39.01 10.45
C THR A 335 -0.95 39.71 11.66
N PHE A 336 0.19 39.20 12.13
CA PHE A 336 1.05 39.98 13.01
C PHE A 336 1.90 40.88 12.14
N PRO A 337 1.96 42.20 12.42
CA PRO A 337 2.84 43.10 11.69
C PRO A 337 4.30 42.61 11.81
N GLY A 338 4.91 42.28 10.69
CA GLY A 338 6.33 41.88 10.62
C GLY A 338 6.63 40.39 10.69
N ILE A 339 5.65 39.50 10.71
CA ILE A 339 5.86 38.05 10.66
C ILE A 339 5.32 37.50 9.32
N LEU A 340 6.12 36.64 8.70
CA LEU A 340 5.72 35.89 7.52
C LEU A 340 4.48 35.08 7.85
N THR A 341 3.47 35.15 7.02
CA THR A 341 2.19 34.43 7.17
C THR A 341 2.31 32.94 6.90
N THR A 342 3.43 32.51 6.35
CA THR A 342 3.76 31.11 6.04
C THR A 342 5.14 30.76 6.58
N VAL A 343 5.22 29.64 7.27
CA VAL A 343 6.49 29.08 7.74
C VAL A 343 6.70 27.76 7.02
N GLU A 344 7.81 27.65 6.32
CA GLU A 344 8.25 26.41 5.70
C GLU A 344 8.98 25.55 6.73
N GLU A 345 8.56 24.30 6.88
CA GLU A 345 9.20 23.27 7.69
C GLU A 345 9.81 22.21 6.75
N PRO A 346 11.11 22.24 6.49
CA PRO A 346 11.77 21.19 5.73
C PRO A 346 11.72 19.86 6.48
N PHE A 347 11.50 18.79 5.75
CA PHE A 347 11.56 17.45 6.31
C PHE A 347 12.17 16.45 5.33
N TYR A 348 12.67 15.34 5.84
CA TYR A 348 13.13 14.25 5.00
C TYR A 348 12.87 12.88 5.60
N ARG A 349 12.81 11.88 4.74
CA ARG A 349 12.70 10.46 5.05
C ARG A 349 13.76 9.71 4.27
N VAL A 350 14.48 8.82 4.94
CA VAL A 350 15.49 7.98 4.30
C VAL A 350 15.36 6.56 4.81
N GLY A 351 15.50 5.60 3.93
CA GLY A 351 15.39 4.22 4.33
C GLY A 351 15.83 3.23 3.28
N GLY A 352 15.79 1.98 3.68
CA GLY A 352 16.13 0.86 2.83
C GLY A 352 15.27 -0.35 3.11
N ASP A 353 15.17 -1.21 2.13
CA ASP A 353 14.40 -2.45 2.21
C ASP A 353 15.19 -3.64 1.67
N LEU A 354 14.78 -4.81 2.15
CA LEU A 354 15.32 -6.09 1.76
C LEU A 354 14.17 -7.06 1.49
N ARG A 355 14.27 -7.84 0.41
CA ARG A 355 13.41 -8.99 0.14
C ARG A 355 14.30 -10.16 -0.26
N PHE A 356 14.19 -11.27 0.45
CA PHE A 356 14.87 -12.53 0.16
C PHE A 356 13.85 -13.62 -0.09
N LYS A 357 13.96 -14.29 -1.22
CA LYS A 357 13.10 -15.40 -1.60
C LYS A 357 13.96 -16.67 -1.72
N TYR A 358 13.51 -17.72 -1.07
CA TYR A 358 14.12 -19.05 -1.15
C TYR A 358 13.04 -20.12 -1.16
N ARG A 359 12.78 -20.72 -2.30
CA ARG A 359 11.73 -21.73 -2.45
C ARG A 359 10.38 -21.22 -1.91
N HIS A 360 9.88 -21.87 -0.84
CA HIS A 360 8.60 -21.54 -0.20
C HIS A 360 8.69 -20.46 0.87
N LEU A 361 9.88 -19.92 1.13
CA LEU A 361 10.14 -18.91 2.14
C LEU A 361 10.41 -17.56 1.50
N GLU A 362 9.73 -16.54 1.98
CA GLU A 362 10.04 -15.14 1.73
C GLU A 362 10.35 -14.46 3.06
N LEU A 363 11.49 -13.80 3.14
CA LEU A 363 11.85 -12.89 4.23
C LEU A 363 11.91 -11.49 3.65
N PHE A 364 11.38 -10.54 4.41
CA PHE A 364 11.38 -9.15 3.98
C PHE A 364 11.51 -8.20 5.16
N GLY A 365 11.91 -6.98 4.87
CA GLY A 365 11.99 -5.93 5.89
C GLY A 365 12.27 -4.58 5.29
N LEU A 366 12.02 -3.55 6.10
CA LEU A 366 12.28 -2.17 5.78
C LEU A 366 12.66 -1.43 7.04
N ALA A 367 13.64 -0.52 6.93
CA ALA A 367 13.98 0.43 7.96
C ALA A 367 13.89 1.85 7.41
N MET A 368 13.39 2.79 8.22
CA MET A 368 13.25 4.20 7.87
C MET A 368 13.67 5.10 9.03
N TYR A 369 14.30 6.20 8.68
CA TYR A 369 14.55 7.34 9.56
C TYR A 369 13.88 8.57 8.96
N GLY A 370 13.25 9.37 9.81
CA GLY A 370 12.60 10.62 9.46
C GLY A 370 13.06 11.78 10.34
N HIS A 371 13.08 12.96 9.77
CA HIS A 371 13.38 14.21 10.46
C HIS A 371 12.47 15.31 9.92
N ASP A 372 11.76 15.97 10.82
CA ASP A 372 10.99 17.18 10.59
C ASP A 372 11.69 18.33 11.33
N ASP A 373 11.96 19.43 10.64
CA ASP A 373 12.67 20.57 11.21
C ASP A 373 11.81 21.35 12.20
N SER A 374 12.44 22.15 13.03
CA SER A 374 11.75 23.05 13.95
C SER A 374 10.99 24.15 13.18
N HIS A 375 9.85 24.54 13.69
CA HIS A 375 9.02 25.60 13.12
C HIS A 375 8.35 26.45 14.17
N LEU A 376 7.86 27.63 13.77
CA LEU A 376 7.08 28.52 14.60
C LEU A 376 5.59 28.30 14.32
N PHE A 377 4.77 28.31 15.36
CA PHE A 377 3.32 28.15 15.25
C PHE A 377 2.56 29.02 16.26
N THR A 378 1.28 29.22 16.03
CA THR A 378 0.40 29.99 16.93
C THR A 378 -0.57 29.03 17.62
N PRO A 379 -0.38 28.71 18.90
CA PRO A 379 -1.24 27.81 19.63
C PRO A 379 -2.49 28.53 20.13
N GLY A 380 -3.50 28.75 19.32
CA GLY A 380 -4.80 29.30 19.77
C GLY A 380 -4.78 30.64 20.53
N PRO A 381 -5.92 31.22 20.86
CA PRO A 381 -5.99 32.48 21.63
C PRO A 381 -5.58 32.29 23.12
N PRO A 382 -4.86 33.26 23.74
CA PRO A 382 -4.30 34.44 23.08
C PRO A 382 -3.12 34.08 22.19
N ALA A 383 -3.08 34.69 20.99
CA ALA A 383 -2.12 34.40 19.95
C ALA A 383 -0.67 34.73 20.38
N THR A 384 0.01 33.75 20.95
CA THR A 384 1.45 33.80 21.23
C THR A 384 2.17 32.91 20.24
N ILE A 385 3.30 33.39 19.70
CA ILE A 385 4.13 32.55 18.85
C ILE A 385 4.86 31.56 19.74
N ALA A 386 4.74 30.30 19.43
CA ALA A 386 5.49 29.22 20.08
C ALA A 386 6.44 28.55 19.07
N ALA A 387 7.52 27.99 19.54
CA ALA A 387 8.43 27.18 18.74
C ALA A 387 8.12 25.70 18.97
N ALA A 388 7.85 24.99 17.88
CA ALA A 388 7.86 23.54 17.88
C ALA A 388 9.30 23.06 17.59
N PRO A 389 9.88 22.21 18.45
CA PRO A 389 11.22 21.69 18.21
C PRO A 389 11.22 20.69 17.06
N ALA A 390 12.40 20.44 16.49
CA ALA A 390 12.60 19.40 15.48
C ALA A 390 12.22 18.02 16.01
N VAL A 391 11.57 17.24 15.16
CA VAL A 391 11.13 15.87 15.47
C VAL A 391 11.92 14.86 14.66
N LYS A 392 12.43 13.84 15.32
CA LYS A 392 13.12 12.71 14.71
C LYS A 392 12.35 11.42 15.04
N PHE A 393 12.28 10.53 14.10
CA PHE A 393 11.76 9.20 14.35
C PHE A 393 12.54 8.14 13.56
N SER A 394 12.49 6.93 14.03
CA SER A 394 13.02 5.77 13.33
C SER A 394 12.09 4.58 13.54
N GLY A 395 12.09 3.69 12.60
CA GLY A 395 11.27 2.50 12.69
C GLY A 395 11.40 1.63 11.47
N GLY A 396 10.57 0.63 11.43
CA GLY A 396 10.57 -0.32 10.34
C GLY A 396 9.76 -1.55 10.67
N PHE A 397 9.90 -2.53 9.82
CA PHE A 397 9.28 -3.84 9.99
C PHE A 397 10.15 -4.93 9.40
N ALA A 398 9.93 -6.15 9.87
CA ALA A 398 10.48 -7.36 9.28
C ALA A 398 9.42 -8.45 9.32
N GLY A 399 9.41 -9.31 8.31
CA GLY A 399 8.42 -10.37 8.24
C GLY A 399 8.91 -11.59 7.46
N ALA A 400 8.07 -12.63 7.55
CA ALA A 400 8.29 -13.89 6.88
C ALA A 400 6.94 -14.43 6.36
N ASN A 401 6.95 -14.92 5.13
CA ASN A 401 5.86 -15.66 4.53
C ASN A 401 6.35 -17.05 4.18
N TYR A 402 5.56 -18.07 4.54
CA TYR A 402 5.88 -19.44 4.22
C TYR A 402 4.70 -20.15 3.56
N TRP A 403 4.90 -20.62 2.35
CA TRP A 403 3.88 -21.37 1.60
C TRP A 403 3.96 -22.86 1.97
N PHE A 404 3.11 -23.30 2.90
CA PHE A 404 2.95 -24.73 3.22
C PHE A 404 2.39 -25.48 2.01
N TYR A 405 1.40 -24.89 1.35
CA TYR A 405 0.78 -25.35 0.11
C TYR A 405 0.52 -24.15 -0.80
N PRO A 406 0.26 -24.36 -2.10
CA PRO A 406 -0.12 -23.28 -3.01
C PRO A 406 -1.30 -22.42 -2.53
N TRP A 407 -2.14 -22.97 -1.69
CA TRP A 407 -3.35 -22.36 -1.16
C TRP A 407 -3.28 -21.99 0.32
N LEU A 408 -2.21 -22.38 1.04
CA LEU A 408 -2.05 -22.11 2.48
C LEU A 408 -0.71 -21.42 2.76
N ILE A 409 -0.78 -20.21 3.29
CA ILE A 409 0.37 -19.37 3.61
C ILE A 409 0.34 -19.06 5.10
N GLY A 410 1.43 -19.33 5.79
CA GLY A 410 1.70 -18.78 7.12
C GLY A 410 2.39 -17.44 6.98
N THR A 411 1.95 -16.46 7.74
CA THR A 411 2.47 -15.10 7.69
C THR A 411 2.92 -14.66 9.08
N PHE A 412 3.95 -13.86 9.12
CA PHE A 412 4.42 -13.24 10.34
C PHE A 412 5.07 -11.90 10.01
N HIS A 413 4.75 -10.86 10.77
CA HIS A 413 5.54 -9.64 10.73
C HIS A 413 5.67 -9.02 12.12
N TYR A 414 6.77 -8.31 12.31
CA TYR A 414 7.03 -7.46 13.44
C TYR A 414 7.26 -6.04 12.93
N ASP A 415 6.62 -5.08 13.54
CA ASP A 415 6.81 -3.67 13.22
C ASP A 415 7.04 -2.83 14.49
N ALA A 416 7.85 -1.79 14.35
CA ALA A 416 8.22 -0.89 15.44
C ALA A 416 8.44 0.53 14.92
N VAL A 417 7.95 1.50 15.66
CA VAL A 417 8.21 2.93 15.45
C VAL A 417 8.59 3.56 16.78
N ASN A 418 9.70 4.29 16.77
CA ASN A 418 10.18 5.09 17.89
C ASN A 418 10.25 6.56 17.46
N SER A 419 9.49 7.42 18.08
CA SER A 419 9.42 8.84 17.75
C SER A 419 9.89 9.71 18.89
N HIS A 420 10.74 10.69 18.57
CA HIS A 420 11.17 11.71 19.51
C HIS A 420 10.03 12.66 19.90
N ALA A 421 8.97 12.77 19.09
CA ALA A 421 7.78 13.54 19.43
C ALA A 421 7.10 13.05 20.72
N ASP A 422 7.24 11.79 21.05
CA ASP A 422 6.70 11.19 22.26
C ASP A 422 7.29 11.80 23.54
N PHE A 423 8.41 12.53 23.44
CA PHE A 423 9.09 13.22 24.54
C PHE A 423 8.85 14.73 24.58
N LEU A 424 8.33 15.32 23.52
CA LEU A 424 8.23 16.76 23.37
C LEU A 424 7.01 17.38 24.08
N ASN A 425 6.04 16.57 24.46
CA ASN A 425 4.81 17.02 25.11
C ASN A 425 4.91 17.12 26.64
N GLY A 426 6.11 17.10 27.20
CA GLY A 426 6.29 17.07 28.65
C GLY A 426 5.86 15.75 29.29
N ALA A 427 5.63 14.74 28.47
CA ALA A 427 5.32 13.40 28.91
C ALA A 427 6.53 12.76 29.59
N PRO A 428 6.34 12.05 30.72
CA PRO A 428 7.44 11.30 31.33
C PRO A 428 8.04 10.30 30.35
N ALA A 429 9.32 10.01 30.49
CA ALA A 429 10.06 9.07 29.65
C ALA A 429 9.47 7.64 29.59
N SER A 430 8.55 7.30 30.49
CA SER A 430 7.79 6.05 30.50
C SER A 430 6.66 5.99 29.46
N GLU A 431 6.34 7.09 28.82
CA GLU A 431 5.33 7.19 27.77
C GLU A 431 5.89 6.85 26.40
N HIS A 432 7.00 6.18 26.32
CA HIS A 432 7.52 5.67 25.07
C HIS A 432 6.39 4.98 24.29
N GLN A 433 5.77 5.69 23.41
CA GLN A 433 4.82 5.16 22.45
C GLN A 433 5.58 4.37 21.39
N THR A 434 6.53 3.56 21.81
CA THR A 434 7.15 2.59 20.95
C THR A 434 6.05 1.68 20.46
N ARG A 435 5.64 1.90 19.26
CA ARG A 435 4.54 1.16 18.63
C ARG A 435 5.10 -0.14 18.12
N ASN A 436 5.35 -1.04 19.04
CA ASN A 436 5.86 -2.37 18.75
C ASN A 436 4.70 -3.35 18.66
N ARG A 437 4.64 -4.05 17.55
CA ARG A 437 3.60 -5.04 17.33
C ARG A 437 4.19 -6.24 16.60
N PHE A 438 3.79 -7.46 17.00
CA PHE A 438 4.00 -8.62 16.18
C PHE A 438 2.65 -9.24 15.75
N SER A 439 2.61 -9.71 14.51
CA SER A 439 1.38 -10.12 13.88
C SER A 439 1.57 -11.47 13.17
N PRO A 440 1.41 -12.60 13.86
CA PRO A 440 1.30 -13.89 13.22
C PRO A 440 -0.07 -14.03 12.55
N GLY A 441 -0.09 -14.70 11.40
CA GLY A 441 -1.31 -14.88 10.64
C GLY A 441 -1.24 -16.05 9.67
N PHE A 442 -2.33 -16.22 8.94
CA PHE A 442 -2.43 -17.18 7.86
C PHE A 442 -3.34 -16.67 6.75
N GLN A 443 -3.16 -17.21 5.57
CA GLN A 443 -4.03 -16.95 4.43
C GLN A 443 -4.38 -18.26 3.72
N ILE A 444 -5.64 -18.38 3.35
CA ILE A 444 -6.17 -19.51 2.60
C ILE A 444 -6.74 -18.98 1.27
N LEU A 445 -6.16 -19.40 0.17
CA LEU A 445 -6.66 -19.13 -1.16
C LEU A 445 -7.77 -20.15 -1.50
N ALA A 446 -9.02 -19.79 -1.23
CA ALA A 446 -10.16 -20.62 -1.63
C ALA A 446 -10.28 -20.69 -3.16
N ARG A 447 -9.91 -19.63 -3.85
CA ARG A 447 -9.72 -19.48 -5.30
C ARG A 447 -8.56 -18.52 -5.55
N ALA A 448 -8.06 -18.44 -6.76
CA ALA A 448 -6.99 -17.51 -7.12
C ALA A 448 -7.37 -16.02 -6.86
N ASN A 449 -8.66 -15.72 -6.85
CA ASN A 449 -9.25 -14.40 -6.62
C ASN A 449 -10.06 -14.28 -5.33
N ILE A 450 -10.07 -15.30 -4.47
CA ILE A 450 -10.78 -15.30 -3.18
C ILE A 450 -9.84 -15.81 -2.11
N LYS A 451 -9.54 -14.99 -1.13
CA LYS A 451 -8.72 -15.37 0.02
C LYS A 451 -9.45 -15.13 1.34
N ILE A 452 -9.18 -15.99 2.29
CA ILE A 452 -9.55 -15.85 3.69
C ILE A 452 -8.27 -15.56 4.45
N VAL A 453 -8.29 -14.54 5.29
CA VAL A 453 -7.14 -14.08 6.07
C VAL A 453 -7.47 -14.14 7.54
N GLY A 454 -6.55 -14.61 8.35
CA GLY A 454 -6.61 -14.52 9.81
C GLY A 454 -5.30 -13.96 10.33
N GLU A 455 -5.38 -12.96 11.21
CA GLU A 455 -4.21 -12.28 11.78
C GLU A 455 -4.46 -11.95 13.25
N TYR A 456 -3.48 -12.24 14.09
CA TYR A 456 -3.49 -11.83 15.50
C TYR A 456 -2.43 -10.78 15.71
N GLN A 457 -2.82 -9.60 16.18
CA GLN A 457 -1.93 -8.49 16.48
C GLN A 457 -1.68 -8.42 17.97
N HIS A 458 -0.45 -8.64 18.37
CA HIS A 458 0.00 -8.44 19.74
C HIS A 458 0.80 -7.16 19.84
N THR A 459 0.29 -6.20 20.55
CA THR A 459 0.96 -4.93 20.82
C THR A 459 1.71 -5.02 22.13
N PHE A 460 3.01 -4.70 22.10
CA PHE A 460 3.82 -4.54 23.28
C PHE A 460 3.61 -3.12 23.85
N GLY A 461 3.55 -3.01 25.13
CA GLY A 461 3.34 -1.77 25.85
C GLY A 461 2.15 -1.86 26.80
N GLN A 462 2.22 -1.13 27.89
CA GLN A 462 1.15 -1.01 28.85
C GLN A 462 0.43 0.33 28.61
N PRO A 463 -0.88 0.38 28.86
CA PRO A 463 -1.56 1.66 28.94
C PRO A 463 -0.89 2.53 30.01
N TYR A 464 -0.51 3.74 29.64
CA TYR A 464 0.02 4.71 30.58
C TYR A 464 -1.12 5.59 31.08
N THR A 465 -1.19 5.79 32.41
CA THR A 465 -2.11 6.73 33.02
C THR A 465 -1.31 7.93 33.51
N ASP A 466 -1.56 9.09 32.93
CA ASP A 466 -0.98 10.35 33.37
C ASP A 466 -1.36 10.62 34.87
N PRO A 467 -0.40 10.71 35.75
CA PRO A 467 -0.70 10.91 37.17
C PRO A 467 -1.30 12.28 37.49
N VAL A 468 -1.17 13.27 36.62
CA VAL A 468 -1.69 14.63 36.82
C VAL A 468 -3.13 14.73 36.33
N THR A 469 -3.41 14.22 35.14
CA THR A 469 -4.74 14.31 34.54
C THR A 469 -5.60 13.07 34.75
N GLY A 470 -5.02 11.97 35.19
CA GLY A 470 -5.68 10.67 35.30
C GLY A 470 -5.97 10.04 33.92
N ASN A 471 -5.44 10.60 32.86
CA ASN A 471 -5.72 10.20 31.49
C ASN A 471 -4.93 8.96 31.10
N THR A 472 -5.57 7.98 30.46
CA THR A 472 -4.87 6.89 29.79
C THR A 472 -4.51 7.37 28.37
N LEU A 473 -3.24 7.74 28.18
CA LEU A 473 -2.79 8.44 26.99
C LEU A 473 -2.54 7.52 25.79
N PHE A 474 -2.24 6.26 26.03
CA PHE A 474 -2.02 5.30 24.97
C PHE A 474 -2.56 3.92 25.32
N PHE A 475 -3.43 3.42 24.46
CA PHE A 475 -3.90 2.04 24.53
C PHE A 475 -4.17 1.52 23.12
N ARG A 476 -3.39 0.53 22.71
CA ARG A 476 -3.66 -0.22 21.50
C ARG A 476 -3.99 -1.67 21.90
N PRO A 477 -5.24 -2.11 21.71
CA PRO A 477 -5.63 -3.45 22.13
C PRO A 477 -4.93 -4.50 21.28
N ASN A 478 -4.66 -5.66 21.89
CA ASN A 478 -4.38 -6.85 21.12
C ASN A 478 -5.65 -7.19 20.35
N THR A 479 -5.52 -7.46 19.07
CA THR A 479 -6.65 -7.64 18.16
C THR A 479 -6.48 -8.93 17.37
N PHE A 480 -7.53 -9.73 17.30
CA PHE A 480 -7.66 -10.77 16.29
C PHE A 480 -8.52 -10.24 15.16
N GLN A 481 -8.05 -10.38 13.94
CA GLN A 481 -8.80 -10.04 12.72
C GLN A 481 -8.96 -11.27 11.86
N ALA A 482 -10.15 -11.43 11.29
CA ALA A 482 -10.40 -12.40 10.23
C ALA A 482 -11.12 -11.70 9.09
N GLY A 483 -10.72 -11.95 7.87
CA GLY A 483 -11.26 -11.26 6.71
C GLY A 483 -11.40 -12.14 5.49
N ILE A 484 -12.23 -11.66 4.58
CA ILE A 484 -12.34 -12.17 3.22
C ILE A 484 -12.00 -11.05 2.26
N ASP A 485 -11.21 -11.38 1.25
CA ASP A 485 -10.85 -10.46 0.18
C ASP A 485 -11.14 -11.17 -1.15
N TYR A 486 -11.98 -10.53 -1.96
CA TYR A 486 -12.50 -11.09 -3.21
C TYR A 486 -12.38 -10.09 -4.34
N VAL A 487 -11.77 -10.50 -5.46
CA VAL A 487 -11.58 -9.67 -6.65
C VAL A 487 -12.32 -10.29 -7.83
N PHE A 488 -13.12 -9.48 -8.55
CA PHE A 488 -13.94 -9.96 -9.66
C PHE A 488 -14.11 -8.94 -10.79
#